data_6b710f166465768167fbefca315c64fb
#
_entry.id   6b710f166465768167fbefca315c64fb
#
_cell.length_a   1.000
_cell.length_b   1.000
_cell.length_c   1.000
_cell.angle_alpha   90.00
_cell.angle_beta   90.00
_cell.angle_gamma   90.00
#
_symmetry.space_group_name_H-M   'P 1'
#
loop_
_entity.id
_entity.type
_entity.pdbx_description
1 polymer ?
#
loop_
_entity_poly.entity_id
_entity_poly.type
_entity_poly.pdbx_seq_one_letter_code
_entity_poly.pdbx_strand_id
1 'polypeptide(L)'
;ALLCDKLPQSLIIRDDPRHDRQGKYDVRRIPSYEHVQNDKLAFAEASRLQILETRPGGHGIVQRHGNRELWVGPIPEPLSTQDLDSIYDLPFSRKPHPSYGNKTIPAYEMIKTSVTIMRGCFGGCAFCSIAAHEGRVIQSRSPQSVIQEIENIAQSLQKSSLTISDVGGPSANMYQMTSKNAELCQKCTRPSCLVPRLGPNTNADHHPPLDLYRNVRQQPCVNHAFI
;
A
#
# COMPACT_ATOMS: atom_id res chain seq x y z
N ALA A 1 12.02 -22.09 5.92
CA ALA A 1 12.25 -21.97 4.47
C ALA A 1 11.00 -22.40 3.65
N LEU A 2 10.28 -23.46 4.02
CA LEU A 2 9.15 -24.01 3.25
C LEU A 2 7.87 -23.14 3.26
N LEU A 3 7.71 -22.24 4.21
CA LEU A 3 6.54 -21.34 4.31
C LEU A 3 6.69 -20.10 3.42
N CYS A 4 7.91 -19.60 3.22
CA CYS A 4 8.16 -18.40 2.40
C CYS A 4 7.86 -18.61 0.91
N ASP A 5 8.00 -19.84 0.40
CA ASP A 5 7.76 -20.15 -1.02
C ASP A 5 6.27 -20.06 -1.43
N LYS A 6 5.37 -19.90 -0.46
CA LYS A 6 3.91 -19.86 -0.69
C LYS A 6 3.29 -18.47 -0.50
N LEU A 7 4.02 -17.52 0.07
CA LEU A 7 3.50 -16.19 0.35
C LEU A 7 3.74 -15.26 -0.84
N PRO A 8 2.70 -14.56 -1.32
CA PRO A 8 2.85 -13.48 -2.28
C PRO A 8 3.81 -12.41 -1.74
N GLN A 9 4.56 -11.74 -2.62
CA GLN A 9 5.60 -10.76 -2.29
C GLN A 9 6.67 -11.25 -1.30
N SER A 10 6.82 -12.55 -1.11
CA SER A 10 7.92 -13.06 -0.30
C SER A 10 9.26 -12.82 -1.00
N LEU A 11 10.24 -12.40 -0.21
CA LEU A 11 11.62 -12.22 -0.66
C LEU A 11 12.40 -13.50 -0.38
N ILE A 12 12.96 -14.11 -1.42
CA ILE A 12 13.72 -15.35 -1.29
C ILE A 12 15.11 -15.15 -1.89
N ILE A 13 16.14 -15.45 -1.12
CA ILE A 13 17.52 -15.50 -1.60
C ILE A 13 17.86 -16.94 -1.96
N ARG A 14 18.32 -17.17 -3.20
CA ARG A 14 18.70 -18.49 -3.68
C ARG A 14 20.16 -18.50 -4.13
N ASP A 15 20.85 -19.56 -3.80
CA ASP A 15 22.25 -19.78 -4.19
C ASP A 15 22.37 -20.45 -5.56
N ASP A 16 21.34 -21.17 -6.02
CA ASP A 16 21.33 -21.85 -7.33
C ASP A 16 20.22 -21.30 -8.25
N PRO A 17 20.57 -20.58 -9.33
CA PRO A 17 19.62 -20.03 -10.29
C PRO A 17 18.85 -21.10 -11.10
N ARG A 18 19.30 -22.36 -11.09
CA ARG A 18 18.68 -23.46 -11.85
C ARG A 18 17.54 -24.14 -11.13
N HIS A 19 17.35 -23.86 -9.83
CA HIS A 19 16.23 -24.37 -9.05
C HIS A 19 15.02 -23.46 -9.18
N ASP A 20 14.52 -23.28 -10.38
CA ASP A 20 13.13 -22.91 -10.60
C ASP A 20 12.27 -24.11 -10.17
N ARG A 21 12.00 -24.17 -8.86
CA ARG A 21 11.06 -25.16 -8.37
C ARG A 21 9.69 -24.77 -8.86
N GLN A 22 9.35 -25.30 -10.05
CA GLN A 22 7.98 -25.63 -10.38
C GLN A 22 7.14 -24.72 -11.24
N GLY A 23 7.61 -23.84 -12.05
CA GLY A 23 6.65 -23.20 -13.01
C GLY A 23 5.38 -22.62 -12.32
N LYS A 24 5.42 -22.39 -10.99
CA LYS A 24 4.28 -21.98 -10.23
C LYS A 24 3.98 -20.47 -10.39
N TYR A 25 5.03 -19.72 -10.71
CA TYR A 25 4.90 -18.29 -10.99
C TYR A 25 5.65 -17.98 -12.28
N ASP A 26 4.98 -17.32 -13.19
CA ASP A 26 5.65 -16.68 -14.32
C ASP A 26 6.52 -15.54 -13.75
N VAL A 27 7.81 -15.59 -13.98
CA VAL A 27 8.78 -14.66 -13.41
C VAL A 27 9.46 -13.84 -14.50
N ARG A 28 9.65 -12.55 -14.23
CA ARG A 28 10.37 -11.64 -15.08
C ARG A 28 11.77 -11.37 -14.53
N ARG A 29 12.79 -11.70 -15.34
CA ARG A 29 14.17 -11.33 -15.02
C ARG A 29 14.41 -9.87 -15.36
N ILE A 30 14.97 -9.14 -14.39
CA ILE A 30 15.45 -7.79 -14.58
C ILE A 30 16.98 -7.78 -14.67
N PRO A 31 17.62 -6.72 -15.22
CA PRO A 31 19.07 -6.56 -15.24
C PRO A 31 19.70 -6.85 -13.89
N SER A 32 20.88 -7.51 -13.89
CA SER A 32 21.56 -7.86 -12.62
C SER A 32 21.93 -6.61 -11.82
N TYR A 33 22.13 -6.78 -10.51
CA TYR A 33 22.51 -5.68 -9.61
C TYR A 33 23.79 -4.98 -10.10
N GLU A 34 24.80 -5.73 -10.50
CA GLU A 34 26.06 -5.19 -10.99
C GLU A 34 25.88 -4.39 -12.30
N HIS A 35 24.98 -4.86 -13.18
CA HIS A 35 24.68 -4.13 -14.41
C HIS A 35 23.94 -2.82 -14.09
N VAL A 36 22.94 -2.88 -13.24
CA VAL A 36 22.19 -1.69 -12.78
C VAL A 36 23.07 -0.64 -12.10
N GLN A 37 24.08 -1.09 -11.35
CA GLN A 37 25.03 -0.22 -10.67
C GLN A 37 25.91 0.59 -11.64
N ASN A 38 26.25 0.03 -12.79
CA ASN A 38 27.23 0.57 -13.71
C ASN A 38 26.62 1.16 -15.00
N ASP A 39 25.34 0.92 -15.26
CA ASP A 39 24.64 1.37 -16.48
C ASP A 39 23.29 1.99 -16.15
N LYS A 40 23.14 3.28 -16.47
CA LYS A 40 21.89 4.02 -16.28
C LYS A 40 20.72 3.49 -17.09
N LEU A 41 20.96 2.91 -18.27
CA LEU A 41 19.91 2.31 -19.09
C LEU A 41 19.44 1.00 -18.47
N ALA A 42 20.36 0.20 -17.93
CA ALA A 42 19.99 -1.01 -17.19
C ALA A 42 19.19 -0.67 -15.93
N PHE A 43 19.54 0.42 -15.21
CA PHE A 43 18.77 0.93 -14.09
C PHE A 43 17.35 1.35 -14.51
N ALA A 44 17.25 2.12 -15.60
CA ALA A 44 15.95 2.57 -16.13
C ALA A 44 15.06 1.38 -16.54
N GLU A 45 15.64 0.37 -17.20
CA GLU A 45 14.90 -0.83 -17.58
C GLU A 45 14.47 -1.67 -16.38
N ALA A 46 15.32 -1.86 -15.38
CA ALA A 46 14.97 -2.56 -14.15
C ALA A 46 13.81 -1.85 -13.43
N SER A 47 13.88 -0.53 -13.29
CA SER A 47 12.83 0.30 -12.68
C SER A 47 11.53 0.23 -13.47
N ARG A 48 11.59 0.30 -14.80
CA ARG A 48 10.43 0.18 -15.66
C ARG A 48 9.73 -1.17 -15.50
N LEU A 49 10.48 -2.26 -15.52
CA LEU A 49 9.95 -3.61 -15.36
C LEU A 49 9.33 -3.78 -13.96
N GLN A 50 10.01 -3.31 -12.92
CA GLN A 50 9.49 -3.35 -11.55
C GLN A 50 8.15 -2.61 -11.44
N ILE A 51 8.04 -1.40 -11.98
CA ILE A 51 6.78 -0.62 -11.96
C ILE A 51 5.67 -1.35 -12.73
N LEU A 52 5.98 -1.96 -13.87
CA LEU A 52 4.98 -2.69 -14.65
C LEU A 52 4.43 -3.90 -13.91
N GLU A 53 5.25 -4.59 -13.14
CA GLU A 53 4.84 -5.80 -12.40
C GLU A 53 4.13 -5.46 -11.06
N THR A 54 3.98 -4.18 -10.68
CA THR A 54 3.11 -3.77 -9.55
C THR A 54 1.62 -3.76 -9.88
N ARG A 55 1.22 -4.17 -11.07
CA ARG A 55 -0.19 -4.30 -11.48
C ARG A 55 -0.83 -5.57 -10.93
N PRO A 56 -2.16 -5.63 -10.79
CA PRO A 56 -2.88 -6.89 -10.55
C PRO A 56 -2.54 -7.92 -11.62
N GLY A 57 -2.25 -9.16 -11.21
CA GLY A 57 -1.81 -10.21 -12.13
C GLY A 57 -0.43 -9.99 -12.72
N GLY A 58 0.40 -9.15 -12.11
CA GLY A 58 1.82 -8.99 -12.46
C GLY A 58 2.63 -10.25 -12.14
N HIS A 59 3.82 -10.34 -12.76
CA HIS A 59 4.72 -11.46 -12.56
C HIS A 59 5.58 -11.27 -11.31
N GLY A 60 6.14 -12.37 -10.80
CA GLY A 60 7.27 -12.29 -9.88
C GLY A 60 8.50 -11.69 -10.57
N ILE A 61 9.40 -11.12 -9.80
CA ILE A 61 10.64 -10.50 -10.30
C ILE A 61 11.84 -11.27 -9.79
N VAL A 62 12.83 -11.46 -10.66
CA VAL A 62 14.12 -12.08 -10.33
C VAL A 62 15.26 -11.16 -10.72
N GLN A 63 16.14 -10.89 -9.77
CA GLN A 63 17.39 -10.15 -10.02
C GLN A 63 18.60 -10.94 -9.54
N ARG A 64 19.63 -11.03 -10.39
CA ARG A 64 20.91 -11.65 -10.00
C ARG A 64 21.77 -10.66 -9.21
N HIS A 65 22.40 -11.15 -8.14
CA HIS A 65 23.37 -10.47 -7.30
C HIS A 65 24.59 -11.39 -7.14
N GLY A 66 25.65 -11.16 -7.89
CA GLY A 66 26.80 -12.06 -7.91
C GLY A 66 26.42 -13.48 -8.34
N ASN A 67 26.63 -14.44 -7.46
CA ASN A 67 26.26 -15.84 -7.63
C ASN A 67 24.88 -16.24 -7.05
N ARG A 68 24.13 -15.28 -6.52
CA ARG A 68 22.80 -15.47 -5.92
C ARG A 68 21.71 -14.83 -6.74
N GLU A 69 20.49 -15.26 -6.53
CA GLU A 69 19.28 -14.64 -7.08
C GLU A 69 18.38 -14.16 -5.98
N LEU A 70 17.89 -12.94 -6.17
CA LEU A 70 16.85 -12.34 -5.35
C LEU A 70 15.51 -12.52 -6.06
N TRP A 71 14.61 -13.20 -5.40
CA TRP A 71 13.27 -13.47 -5.91
C TRP A 71 12.25 -12.67 -5.12
N VAL A 72 11.40 -11.93 -5.83
CA VAL A 72 10.26 -11.21 -5.27
C VAL A 72 9.01 -11.80 -5.89
N GLY A 73 8.13 -12.37 -5.09
CA GLY A 73 6.87 -12.92 -5.55
C GLY A 73 5.96 -11.87 -6.19
N PRO A 74 4.94 -12.29 -6.95
CA PRO A 74 3.95 -11.37 -7.50
C PRO A 74 3.19 -10.65 -6.37
N ILE A 75 2.61 -9.50 -6.71
CA ILE A 75 1.78 -8.74 -5.77
C ILE A 75 0.58 -9.61 -5.32
N PRO A 76 0.26 -9.65 -4.03
CA PRO A 76 -0.89 -10.37 -3.51
C PRO A 76 -2.20 -9.76 -4.03
N GLU A 77 -3.25 -10.56 -4.05
CA GLU A 77 -4.60 -10.05 -4.29
C GLU A 77 -4.94 -9.00 -3.23
N PRO A 78 -5.62 -7.91 -3.62
CA PRO A 78 -6.04 -6.88 -2.69
C PRO A 78 -6.99 -7.44 -1.62
N LEU A 79 -6.85 -6.96 -0.40
CA LEU A 79 -7.80 -7.29 0.66
C LEU A 79 -9.19 -6.72 0.35
N SER A 80 -10.22 -7.45 0.70
CA SER A 80 -11.57 -6.91 0.73
C SER A 80 -11.72 -5.84 1.82
N THR A 81 -12.73 -4.99 1.73
CA THR A 81 -13.04 -4.02 2.79
C THR A 81 -13.24 -4.71 4.13
N GLN A 82 -13.92 -5.87 4.15
CA GLN A 82 -14.16 -6.62 5.39
C GLN A 82 -12.85 -7.17 5.99
N ASP A 83 -11.95 -7.72 5.18
CA ASP A 83 -10.66 -8.20 5.65
C ASP A 83 -9.80 -7.04 6.18
N LEU A 84 -9.79 -5.92 5.48
CA LEU A 84 -9.07 -4.72 5.89
C LEU A 84 -9.62 -4.16 7.21
N ASP A 85 -10.94 -4.07 7.35
CA ASP A 85 -11.60 -3.64 8.59
C ASP A 85 -11.22 -4.57 9.76
N SER A 86 -11.23 -5.89 9.55
CA SER A 86 -10.84 -6.86 10.58
C SER A 86 -9.42 -6.69 11.10
N ILE A 87 -8.49 -6.24 10.23
CA ILE A 87 -7.12 -5.92 10.62
C ILE A 87 -7.08 -4.66 11.47
N TYR A 88 -7.87 -3.63 11.13
CA TYR A 88 -7.91 -2.38 11.89
C TYR A 88 -8.68 -2.51 13.20
N ASP A 89 -9.52 -3.54 13.36
CA ASP A 89 -10.21 -3.88 14.61
C ASP A 89 -9.31 -4.61 15.63
N LEU A 90 -8.09 -5.00 15.23
CA LEU A 90 -7.13 -5.59 16.16
C LEU A 90 -6.78 -4.60 17.29
N PRO A 91 -6.54 -5.09 18.51
CA PRO A 91 -6.32 -4.24 19.70
C PRO A 91 -4.92 -3.61 19.68
N PHE A 92 -4.66 -2.69 18.77
CA PHE A 92 -3.42 -1.93 18.73
C PHE A 92 -3.33 -0.97 19.91
N SER A 93 -2.18 -0.97 20.59
CA SER A 93 -1.97 -0.08 21.74
C SER A 93 -1.93 1.40 21.37
N ARG A 94 -1.54 1.73 20.13
CA ARG A 94 -1.29 3.10 19.63
C ARG A 94 -0.33 3.91 20.52
N LYS A 95 0.55 3.23 21.24
CA LYS A 95 1.55 3.84 22.14
C LYS A 95 2.96 3.58 21.58
N PRO A 96 3.93 4.45 21.89
CA PRO A 96 5.33 4.18 21.61
C PRO A 96 5.80 2.85 22.20
N HIS A 97 6.80 2.24 21.57
CA HIS A 97 7.38 1.01 22.11
C HIS A 97 7.94 1.25 23.53
N PRO A 98 7.78 0.32 24.48
CA PRO A 98 8.20 0.50 25.87
C PRO A 98 9.68 0.86 26.06
N SER A 99 10.57 0.52 25.10
CA SER A 99 11.99 0.88 25.16
C SER A 99 12.26 2.39 25.16
N TYR A 100 11.30 3.21 24.72
CA TYR A 100 11.42 4.68 24.80
C TYR A 100 11.20 5.22 26.20
N GLY A 101 10.60 4.43 27.13
CA GLY A 101 10.31 4.88 28.47
C GLY A 101 9.47 6.16 28.47
N ASN A 102 9.92 7.16 29.22
CA ASN A 102 9.23 8.46 29.33
C ASN A 102 9.75 9.51 28.31
N LYS A 103 10.50 9.10 27.29
CA LYS A 103 11.01 10.04 26.28
C LYS A 103 9.87 10.51 25.38
N THR A 104 9.78 11.82 25.18
CA THR A 104 8.87 12.40 24.19
C THR A 104 9.38 12.09 22.79
N ILE A 105 8.52 11.58 21.92
CA ILE A 105 8.83 11.32 20.51
C ILE A 105 8.01 12.31 19.67
N PRO A 106 8.63 13.37 19.11
CA PRO A 106 7.91 14.41 18.38
C PRO A 106 7.07 13.86 17.22
N ALA A 107 7.60 12.91 16.46
CA ALA A 107 6.87 12.28 15.37
C ALA A 107 5.60 11.56 15.85
N TYR A 108 5.67 10.87 17.00
CA TYR A 108 4.49 10.23 17.58
C TYR A 108 3.41 11.27 17.98
N GLU A 109 3.81 12.38 18.56
CA GLU A 109 2.87 13.44 18.94
C GLU A 109 2.10 13.99 17.74
N MET A 110 2.74 14.04 16.57
CA MET A 110 2.11 14.50 15.33
C MET A 110 1.08 13.52 14.77
N ILE A 111 1.32 12.20 14.91
CA ILE A 111 0.53 11.18 14.22
C ILE A 111 -0.38 10.35 15.13
N LYS A 112 -0.30 10.51 16.45
CA LYS A 112 -1.04 9.66 17.42
C LYS A 112 -2.55 9.65 17.24
N THR A 113 -3.11 10.67 16.62
CA THR A 113 -4.54 10.78 16.29
C THR A 113 -4.82 10.69 14.79
N SER A 114 -3.84 10.27 13.96
CA SER A 114 -4.09 10.03 12.55
C SER A 114 -4.83 8.70 12.32
N VAL A 115 -5.68 8.67 11.31
CA VAL A 115 -6.48 7.50 10.92
C VAL A 115 -6.29 7.21 9.45
N THR A 116 -5.80 6.01 9.14
CA THR A 116 -5.65 5.54 7.76
C THR A 116 -6.99 5.02 7.26
N ILE A 117 -7.47 5.54 6.15
CA ILE A 117 -8.78 5.16 5.57
C ILE A 117 -8.66 4.21 4.38
N MET A 118 -7.48 4.14 3.77
CA MET A 118 -7.23 3.33 2.58
C MET A 118 -5.76 3.01 2.41
N ARG A 119 -5.48 2.02 1.57
CA ARG A 119 -4.15 1.64 1.10
C ARG A 119 -4.13 1.54 -0.41
N GLY A 120 -2.92 1.53 -0.98
CA GLY A 120 -2.72 1.49 -2.42
C GLY A 120 -2.73 2.86 -3.08
N CYS A 121 -2.12 2.96 -4.26
CA CYS A 121 -2.09 4.18 -5.05
C CYS A 121 -1.85 3.88 -6.54
N PHE A 122 -2.75 4.32 -7.41
CA PHE A 122 -2.61 4.17 -8.85
C PHE A 122 -1.97 5.39 -9.55
N GLY A 123 -1.37 6.30 -8.77
CA GLY A 123 -0.74 7.52 -9.28
C GLY A 123 0.45 7.28 -10.19
N GLY A 124 1.33 6.35 -9.83
CA GLY A 124 2.52 6.01 -10.63
C GLY A 124 3.52 7.16 -10.77
N CYS A 125 3.66 7.99 -9.74
CA CYS A 125 4.62 9.10 -9.72
C CYS A 125 6.06 8.56 -9.77
N ALA A 126 6.91 9.15 -10.61
CA ALA A 126 8.26 8.65 -10.88
C ALA A 126 9.19 8.62 -9.66
N PHE A 127 8.93 9.45 -8.66
CA PHE A 127 9.70 9.51 -7.41
C PHE A 127 9.16 8.64 -6.28
N CYS A 128 7.97 8.03 -6.45
CA CYS A 128 7.21 7.44 -5.36
C CYS A 128 7.24 5.92 -5.44
N SER A 129 7.53 5.25 -4.31
CA SER A 129 7.53 3.80 -4.20
C SER A 129 6.23 3.21 -3.61
N ILE A 130 5.23 4.01 -3.28
CA ILE A 130 3.99 3.53 -2.64
C ILE A 130 3.32 2.42 -3.46
N ALA A 131 3.24 2.56 -4.77
CA ALA A 131 2.65 1.53 -5.62
C ALA A 131 3.41 0.19 -5.57
N ALA A 132 4.72 0.21 -5.27
CA ALA A 132 5.53 -1.00 -5.10
C ALA A 132 5.34 -1.65 -3.72
N HIS A 133 4.93 -0.90 -2.69
CA HIS A 133 4.69 -1.40 -1.34
C HIS A 133 3.24 -1.85 -1.11
N GLU A 134 2.29 -0.99 -1.48
CA GLU A 134 0.88 -1.16 -1.15
C GLU A 134 0.05 -1.61 -2.36
N GLY A 135 0.68 -1.70 -3.52
CA GLY A 135 0.00 -2.04 -4.77
C GLY A 135 -0.71 -0.85 -5.42
N ARG A 136 -1.31 -1.13 -6.57
CA ARG A 136 -1.98 -0.13 -7.41
C ARG A 136 -3.50 -0.19 -7.32
N VAL A 137 -4.04 -1.14 -6.58
CA VAL A 137 -5.47 -1.27 -6.32
C VAL A 137 -5.78 -0.60 -4.99
N ILE A 138 -6.80 0.24 -5.00
CA ILE A 138 -7.23 0.90 -3.77
C ILE A 138 -7.98 -0.10 -2.90
N GLN A 139 -7.55 -0.22 -1.66
CA GLN A 139 -8.15 -1.02 -0.62
C GLN A 139 -8.67 -0.07 0.45
N SER A 140 -9.97 0.10 0.53
CA SER A 140 -10.60 1.08 1.42
C SER A 140 -11.28 0.41 2.60
N ARG A 141 -11.14 1.03 3.76
CA ARG A 141 -11.92 0.68 4.95
C ARG A 141 -13.35 1.15 4.81
N SER A 142 -14.26 0.51 5.53
CA SER A 142 -15.62 1.01 5.64
C SER A 142 -15.67 2.31 6.46
N PRO A 143 -16.66 3.19 6.23
CA PRO A 143 -16.88 4.36 7.07
C PRO A 143 -17.06 4.00 8.55
N GLN A 144 -17.72 2.89 8.83
CA GLN A 144 -17.97 2.39 10.20
C GLN A 144 -16.65 2.06 10.92
N SER A 145 -15.75 1.33 10.25
CA SER A 145 -14.43 0.98 10.81
C SER A 145 -13.61 2.25 11.13
N VAL A 146 -13.65 3.26 10.25
CA VAL A 146 -12.96 4.54 10.47
C VAL A 146 -13.53 5.28 11.68
N ILE A 147 -14.85 5.39 11.78
CA ILE A 147 -15.51 6.05 12.92
C ILE A 147 -15.22 5.34 14.23
N GLN A 148 -15.32 4.00 14.23
CA GLN A 148 -15.03 3.19 15.43
C GLN A 148 -13.60 3.40 15.92
N GLU A 149 -12.62 3.51 15.03
CA GLU A 149 -11.23 3.80 15.41
C GLU A 149 -11.11 5.19 16.05
N ILE A 150 -11.79 6.21 15.52
CA ILE A 150 -11.80 7.56 16.08
C ILE A 150 -12.38 7.55 17.51
N GLU A 151 -13.47 6.83 17.73
CA GLU A 151 -14.08 6.67 19.06
C GLU A 151 -13.12 5.94 20.02
N ASN A 152 -12.48 4.88 19.57
CA ASN A 152 -11.48 4.14 20.36
C ASN A 152 -10.28 5.03 20.73
N ILE A 153 -9.83 5.92 19.83
CA ILE A 153 -8.77 6.90 20.13
C ILE A 153 -9.26 7.87 21.23
N ALA A 154 -10.47 8.40 21.11
CA ALA A 154 -11.04 9.31 22.11
C ALA A 154 -11.10 8.65 23.51
N GLN A 155 -11.57 7.41 23.56
CA GLN A 155 -11.64 6.64 24.80
C GLN A 155 -10.24 6.39 25.39
N SER A 156 -9.29 5.95 24.56
CA SER A 156 -7.92 5.63 24.99
C SER A 156 -7.17 6.84 25.54
N LEU A 157 -7.45 8.02 24.99
CA LEU A 157 -6.88 9.30 25.43
C LEU A 157 -7.69 9.97 26.53
N GLN A 158 -8.85 9.40 26.93
CA GLN A 158 -9.78 9.97 27.90
C GLN A 158 -10.18 11.40 27.56
N LYS A 159 -10.42 11.69 26.29
CA LYS A 159 -10.79 13.02 25.79
C LYS A 159 -12.21 13.01 25.27
N SER A 160 -13.00 13.98 25.71
CA SER A 160 -14.33 14.24 25.15
C SER A 160 -14.31 14.94 23.80
N SER A 161 -13.17 15.54 23.44
CA SER A 161 -12.99 16.24 22.17
C SER A 161 -11.55 16.08 21.67
N LEU A 162 -11.41 15.71 20.39
CA LEU A 162 -10.14 15.43 19.71
C LEU A 162 -9.95 16.33 18.51
N THR A 163 -8.68 16.61 18.22
CA THR A 163 -8.25 16.96 16.86
C THR A 163 -7.67 15.70 16.20
N ILE A 164 -8.29 15.28 15.11
CA ILE A 164 -7.75 14.22 14.25
C ILE A 164 -6.68 14.85 13.37
N SER A 165 -5.45 14.40 13.51
CA SER A 165 -4.31 15.01 12.82
C SER A 165 -4.24 14.69 11.35
N ASP A 166 -4.88 13.61 10.92
CA ASP A 166 -5.00 13.21 9.50
C ASP A 166 -6.10 12.15 9.35
N VAL A 167 -6.99 12.34 8.38
CA VAL A 167 -7.94 11.33 7.90
C VAL A 167 -7.54 11.02 6.46
N GLY A 168 -6.61 10.11 6.28
CA GLY A 168 -5.93 10.00 5.01
C GLY A 168 -5.42 8.61 4.65
N GLY A 169 -4.58 8.59 3.65
CA GLY A 169 -3.92 7.42 3.09
C GLY A 169 -2.82 7.85 2.13
N PRO A 170 -2.25 6.93 1.34
CA PRO A 170 -1.18 7.25 0.39
C PRO A 170 -1.53 8.37 -0.59
N SER A 171 -2.81 8.49 -0.92
CA SER A 171 -3.39 9.60 -1.67
C SER A 171 -4.85 9.76 -1.25
N ALA A 172 -5.13 10.72 -0.38
CA ALA A 172 -6.42 10.90 0.29
C ALA A 172 -7.64 10.91 -0.67
N ASN A 173 -7.44 11.44 -1.87
CA ASN A 173 -8.50 11.57 -2.87
C ASN A 173 -8.88 10.26 -3.58
N MET A 174 -8.23 9.13 -3.25
CA MET A 174 -8.49 7.85 -3.91
C MET A 174 -9.40 6.91 -3.10
N TYR A 175 -9.92 7.35 -1.98
CA TYR A 175 -10.80 6.55 -1.14
C TYR A 175 -12.00 6.02 -1.92
N GLN A 176 -12.20 4.69 -1.87
CA GLN A 176 -13.22 3.93 -2.60
C GLN A 176 -13.19 4.05 -4.14
N MET A 177 -12.12 4.61 -4.71
CA MET A 177 -11.96 4.56 -6.15
C MET A 177 -11.62 3.15 -6.62
N THR A 178 -12.24 2.74 -7.71
CA THR A 178 -12.15 1.38 -8.25
C THR A 178 -11.88 1.39 -9.75
N SER A 179 -11.62 0.22 -10.32
CA SER A 179 -11.69 0.01 -11.75
C SER A 179 -13.11 -0.36 -12.17
N LYS A 180 -13.55 0.09 -13.34
CA LYS A 180 -14.83 -0.31 -13.95
C LYS A 180 -14.83 -1.78 -14.38
N ASN A 181 -13.66 -2.31 -14.75
CA ASN A 181 -13.45 -3.69 -15.15
C ASN A 181 -12.07 -4.16 -14.67
N ALA A 182 -12.06 -5.14 -13.76
CA ALA A 182 -10.84 -5.66 -13.15
C ALA A 182 -9.95 -6.44 -14.17
N GLU A 183 -10.54 -7.16 -15.12
CA GLU A 183 -9.78 -7.92 -16.12
C GLU A 183 -8.95 -7.01 -17.04
N LEU A 184 -9.47 -5.82 -17.35
CA LEU A 184 -8.71 -4.82 -18.10
C LEU A 184 -7.51 -4.29 -17.30
N CYS A 185 -7.62 -4.22 -15.99
CA CYS A 185 -6.50 -3.82 -15.13
C CYS A 185 -5.39 -4.88 -15.11
N GLN A 186 -5.72 -6.16 -15.11
CA GLN A 186 -4.73 -7.24 -15.16
C GLN A 186 -3.89 -7.21 -16.44
N LYS A 187 -4.47 -6.78 -17.56
CA LYS A 187 -3.80 -6.67 -18.87
C LYS A 187 -3.19 -5.30 -19.12
N CYS A 188 -3.41 -4.34 -18.22
CA CYS A 188 -3.00 -2.96 -18.42
C CYS A 188 -1.48 -2.79 -18.25
N THR A 189 -0.81 -2.20 -19.23
CA THR A 189 0.63 -1.92 -19.21
C THR A 189 0.96 -0.46 -18.87
N ARG A 190 -0.03 0.37 -18.54
CA ARG A 190 0.21 1.77 -18.17
C ARG A 190 0.91 1.86 -16.81
N PRO A 191 1.97 2.66 -16.67
CA PRO A 191 2.63 2.89 -15.39
C PRO A 191 1.79 3.75 -14.44
N SER A 192 0.86 4.53 -14.95
CA SER A 192 -0.03 5.42 -14.19
C SER A 192 -1.46 5.37 -14.72
N CYS A 193 -2.45 5.40 -13.81
CA CYS A 193 -3.85 5.59 -14.18
C CYS A 193 -4.22 7.08 -14.30
N LEU A 194 -3.35 8.00 -13.88
CA LEU A 194 -3.60 9.46 -13.91
C LEU A 194 -2.94 10.14 -15.09
N VAL A 195 -1.73 9.73 -15.45
CA VAL A 195 -0.88 10.43 -16.43
C VAL A 195 -0.72 9.60 -17.71
N PRO A 196 -0.73 10.23 -18.90
CA PRO A 196 -0.94 11.66 -19.22
C PRO A 196 -2.40 12.11 -19.12
N ARG A 197 -3.33 11.19 -18.97
CA ARG A 197 -4.76 11.42 -18.76
C ARG A 197 -5.34 10.30 -17.91
N LEU A 198 -6.45 10.61 -17.24
CA LEU A 198 -7.18 9.61 -16.44
C LEU A 198 -7.49 8.38 -17.30
N GLY A 199 -7.20 7.22 -16.73
CA GLY A 199 -7.47 5.93 -17.37
C GLY A 199 -8.97 5.74 -17.63
N PRO A 200 -9.39 5.35 -18.82
CA PRO A 200 -10.83 5.20 -19.15
C PRO A 200 -11.51 4.12 -18.29
N ASN A 201 -10.73 3.20 -17.75
CA ASN A 201 -11.22 2.12 -16.86
C ASN A 201 -11.27 2.55 -15.38
N THR A 202 -10.88 3.78 -15.04
CA THR A 202 -10.90 4.28 -13.67
C THR A 202 -12.26 4.87 -13.33
N ASN A 203 -12.85 4.43 -12.22
CA ASN A 203 -13.98 5.09 -11.60
C ASN A 203 -13.46 6.07 -10.55
N ALA A 204 -13.47 7.37 -10.88
CA ALA A 204 -12.93 8.44 -10.04
C ALA A 204 -14.07 9.25 -9.43
N ASP A 205 -14.88 8.61 -8.59
CA ASP A 205 -15.95 9.26 -7.84
C ASP A 205 -15.40 9.84 -6.54
N HIS A 206 -15.60 11.14 -6.30
CA HIS A 206 -15.18 11.84 -5.08
C HIS A 206 -16.31 11.98 -4.03
N HIS A 207 -17.51 11.48 -4.28
CA HIS A 207 -18.57 11.52 -3.26
C HIS A 207 -18.23 10.69 -2.01
N PRO A 208 -17.71 9.44 -2.12
CA PRO A 208 -17.39 8.64 -0.94
C PRO A 208 -16.41 9.30 0.04
N PRO A 209 -15.26 9.89 -0.37
CA PRO A 209 -14.40 10.61 0.57
C PRO A 209 -15.08 11.82 1.18
N LEU A 210 -15.88 12.59 0.41
CA LEU A 210 -16.60 13.75 0.94
C LEU A 210 -17.61 13.36 2.02
N ASP A 211 -18.34 12.28 1.82
CA ASP A 211 -19.32 11.77 2.78
C ASP A 211 -18.61 11.22 4.03
N LEU A 212 -17.50 10.51 3.89
CA LEU A 212 -16.70 10.07 5.02
C LEU A 212 -16.22 11.26 5.85
N TYR A 213 -15.67 12.30 5.21
CA TYR A 213 -15.16 13.48 5.90
C TYR A 213 -16.26 14.27 6.63
N ARG A 214 -17.46 14.36 6.05
CA ARG A 214 -18.63 14.92 6.73
C ARG A 214 -18.99 14.11 7.97
N ASN A 215 -19.05 12.79 7.83
CA ASN A 215 -19.36 11.89 8.93
C ASN A 215 -18.33 11.99 10.07
N VAL A 216 -17.04 12.04 9.75
CA VAL A 216 -15.98 12.21 10.74
C VAL A 216 -16.13 13.53 11.51
N ARG A 217 -16.41 14.64 10.81
CA ARG A 217 -16.59 15.97 11.45
C ARG A 217 -17.86 16.08 12.28
N GLN A 218 -18.84 15.23 12.06
CA GLN A 218 -20.08 15.19 12.83
C GLN A 218 -19.98 14.35 14.10
N GLN A 219 -18.86 13.63 14.31
CA GLN A 219 -18.68 12.83 15.51
C GLN A 219 -18.56 13.73 16.74
N PRO A 220 -19.31 13.46 17.85
CA PRO A 220 -19.29 14.28 19.06
C PRO A 220 -17.89 14.43 19.67
N CYS A 221 -17.05 13.42 19.51
CA CYS A 221 -15.69 13.41 20.01
C CYS A 221 -14.68 14.14 19.09
N VAL A 222 -15.09 14.69 17.95
CA VAL A 222 -14.22 15.36 16.98
C VAL A 222 -14.44 16.86 16.98
N ASN A 223 -13.42 17.63 17.36
CA ASN A 223 -13.41 19.08 17.25
C ASN A 223 -12.92 19.56 15.89
N HIS A 224 -11.80 19.01 15.44
CA HIS A 224 -11.21 19.27 14.12
C HIS A 224 -10.70 17.98 13.50
N ALA A 225 -10.80 17.89 12.18
CA ALA A 225 -10.18 16.84 11.39
C ALA A 225 -9.45 17.45 10.19
N PHE A 226 -8.14 17.16 10.12
CA PHE A 226 -7.32 17.48 8.96
C PHE A 226 -7.44 16.36 7.93
N ILE A 227 -7.30 16.73 6.64
CA ILE A 227 -7.49 15.85 5.49
C ILE A 227 -6.32 16.06 4.55
#